data_ef438dd4c7dadb3cf3a0ce41e7181b37
#
_entry.id   ef438dd4c7dadb3cf3a0ce41e7181b37
#
_cell.length_a   1.000
_cell.length_b   1.000
_cell.length_c   1.000
_cell.angle_alpha   90.00
_cell.angle_beta   90.00
_cell.angle_gamma   90.00
#
_symmetry.space_group_name_H-M   'P 1'
#
loop_
_entity.id
_entity.type
_entity.pdbx_description
1 polymer ?
#
loop_
_entity_poly.entity_id
_entity_poly.type
_entity_poly.pdbx_seq_one_letter_code
_entity_poly.pdbx_strand_id
1 'polypeptide(L)'
;MMNRMKTLWNLVTALAMLSTTGALAAHHENIQPVAKPGQVIVTYRGDCPSEAIDEAIDRIKETIAYERKNSPILYSSSPGVWTDGKIGAVDLHESEAAMQRAFAWQSTDKKWSSMYADIASICGLKVEDFEVNSLVAR
;
A
#
# COMPACT_ATOMS: atom_id res chain seq x y z
N MET A 1 -47.93 -56.67 -51.68
CA MET A 1 -46.58 -56.30 -52.05
C MET A 1 -46.19 -55.07 -51.22
N MET A 2 -45.09 -55.17 -50.61
CA MET A 2 -44.55 -54.36 -49.50
C MET A 2 -44.49 -52.86 -49.78
N ASN A 3 -44.99 -52.10 -48.83
CA ASN A 3 -44.77 -50.66 -48.83
C ASN A 3 -44.05 -50.28 -47.50
N ARG A 4 -42.80 -49.84 -47.61
CA ARG A 4 -41.98 -49.45 -46.47
C ARG A 4 -42.24 -48.03 -46.13
N MET A 5 -42.79 -47.76 -44.96
CA MET A 5 -42.89 -46.46 -44.34
C MET A 5 -41.56 -46.07 -43.73
N LYS A 6 -40.96 -44.98 -44.22
CA LYS A 6 -39.76 -44.38 -43.65
C LYS A 6 -40.21 -43.31 -42.65
N THR A 7 -39.93 -43.58 -41.37
CA THR A 7 -40.12 -42.64 -40.28
C THR A 7 -38.97 -41.64 -40.27
N LEU A 8 -39.26 -40.34 -40.49
CA LEU A 8 -38.31 -39.26 -40.27
C LEU A 8 -38.32 -38.92 -38.79
N TRP A 9 -37.17 -39.03 -38.17
CA TRP A 9 -36.91 -38.60 -36.80
C TRP A 9 -36.35 -37.16 -36.85
N ASN A 10 -37.14 -36.19 -36.40
CA ASN A 10 -36.71 -34.82 -36.21
C ASN A 10 -35.88 -34.74 -34.90
N LEU A 11 -34.57 -34.53 -35.05
CA LEU A 11 -33.70 -34.14 -33.94
C LEU A 11 -33.88 -32.62 -33.71
N VAL A 12 -34.53 -32.27 -32.61
CA VAL A 12 -34.54 -30.93 -32.07
C VAL A 12 -33.29 -30.73 -31.23
N THR A 13 -32.30 -30.04 -31.75
CA THR A 13 -31.10 -29.67 -31.01
C THR A 13 -31.44 -28.44 -30.16
N ALA A 14 -31.67 -28.63 -28.87
CA ALA A 14 -31.79 -27.54 -27.91
C ALA A 14 -30.41 -26.94 -27.66
N LEU A 15 -30.17 -25.73 -28.15
CA LEU A 15 -28.98 -24.95 -27.90
C LEU A 15 -29.12 -24.34 -26.49
N ALA A 16 -28.46 -24.93 -25.49
CA ALA A 16 -28.37 -24.34 -24.16
C ALA A 16 -27.41 -23.19 -24.18
N MET A 17 -27.93 -21.96 -24.18
CA MET A 17 -27.13 -20.77 -23.91
C MET A 17 -26.74 -20.73 -22.44
N LEU A 18 -25.51 -21.09 -22.12
CA LEU A 18 -24.93 -20.84 -20.81
C LEU A 18 -24.67 -19.34 -20.67
N SER A 19 -25.50 -18.69 -19.87
CA SER A 19 -25.30 -17.29 -19.46
C SER A 19 -24.11 -17.22 -18.48
N THR A 20 -22.94 -16.83 -18.96
CA THR A 20 -21.73 -16.61 -18.15
C THR A 20 -21.72 -15.19 -17.55
N THR A 21 -22.72 -14.79 -16.79
CA THR A 21 -22.78 -13.46 -16.15
C THR A 21 -22.35 -13.46 -14.68
N GLY A 22 -21.83 -14.57 -14.15
CA GLY A 22 -21.47 -14.70 -12.72
C GLY A 22 -20.01 -14.42 -12.34
N ALA A 23 -19.09 -14.27 -13.30
CA ALA A 23 -17.65 -14.28 -12.98
C ALA A 23 -17.04 -12.93 -12.58
N LEU A 24 -17.69 -11.80 -12.87
CA LEU A 24 -17.11 -10.47 -12.57
C LEU A 24 -17.43 -9.95 -11.17
N ALA A 25 -18.51 -10.39 -10.52
CA ALA A 25 -18.88 -9.95 -9.18
C ALA A 25 -18.00 -10.58 -8.09
N ALA A 26 -17.50 -11.80 -8.30
CA ALA A 26 -16.74 -12.55 -7.29
C ALA A 26 -15.32 -11.97 -7.03
N HIS A 27 -14.76 -11.19 -7.94
CA HIS A 27 -13.42 -10.63 -7.76
C HIS A 27 -13.35 -9.44 -6.79
N HIS A 28 -14.43 -8.70 -6.59
CA HIS A 28 -14.44 -7.54 -5.70
C HIS A 28 -14.65 -7.91 -4.23
N GLU A 29 -15.29 -9.02 -3.93
CA GLU A 29 -15.56 -9.46 -2.54
C GLU A 29 -14.29 -9.89 -1.78
N ASN A 30 -13.21 -10.22 -2.50
CA ASN A 30 -11.94 -10.66 -1.91
C ASN A 30 -10.89 -9.56 -1.77
N ILE A 31 -11.19 -8.32 -2.17
CA ILE A 31 -10.28 -7.19 -2.00
C ILE A 31 -10.26 -6.78 -0.53
N GLN A 32 -9.12 -6.98 0.12
CA GLN A 32 -8.93 -6.56 1.51
C GLN A 32 -8.63 -5.06 1.57
N PRO A 33 -9.15 -4.34 2.57
CA PRO A 33 -8.81 -2.95 2.78
C PRO A 33 -7.31 -2.79 3.10
N VAL A 34 -6.74 -1.64 2.77
CA VAL A 34 -5.33 -1.31 3.02
C VAL A 34 -5.01 -1.35 4.53
N ALA A 35 -5.98 -0.98 5.36
CA ALA A 35 -5.87 -1.02 6.82
C ALA A 35 -7.16 -1.57 7.43
N LYS A 36 -7.02 -2.33 8.51
CA LYS A 36 -8.15 -2.82 9.32
C LYS A 36 -8.69 -1.69 10.22
N PRO A 37 -9.97 -1.74 10.64
CA PRO A 37 -10.49 -0.79 11.61
C PRO A 37 -9.60 -0.69 12.87
N GLY A 38 -9.28 0.54 13.26
CA GLY A 38 -8.39 0.84 14.38
C GLY A 38 -6.91 0.97 14.03
N GLN A 39 -6.46 0.46 12.88
CA GLN A 39 -5.09 0.70 12.40
C GLN A 39 -4.92 2.15 11.95
N VAL A 40 -3.68 2.63 11.97
CA VAL A 40 -3.33 4.00 11.58
C VAL A 40 -2.37 3.99 10.41
N ILE A 41 -2.76 4.69 9.36
CA ILE A 41 -1.87 5.02 8.23
C ILE A 41 -1.24 6.37 8.54
N VAL A 42 0.09 6.46 8.48
CA VAL A 42 0.83 7.73 8.57
C VAL A 42 1.50 7.99 7.24
N THR A 43 1.41 9.21 6.76
CA THR A 43 2.06 9.64 5.51
C THR A 43 3.07 10.73 5.80
N TYR A 44 4.23 10.64 5.17
CA TYR A 44 5.30 11.62 5.20
C TYR A 44 5.50 12.17 3.80
N ARG A 45 5.64 13.48 3.67
CA ARG A 45 5.81 14.15 2.38
C ARG A 45 6.78 15.30 2.52
N GLY A 46 7.72 15.42 1.59
CA GLY A 46 8.68 16.52 1.53
C GLY A 46 9.02 16.89 0.10
N ASP A 47 9.19 18.16 -0.16
CA ASP A 47 9.70 18.64 -1.44
C ASP A 47 11.15 18.18 -1.61
N CYS A 48 11.51 17.74 -2.82
CA CYS A 48 12.88 17.32 -3.12
C CYS A 48 13.23 17.69 -4.55
N PRO A 49 14.41 18.27 -4.81
CA PRO A 49 14.87 18.51 -6.16
C PRO A 49 14.93 17.20 -6.95
N SER A 50 14.54 17.22 -8.21
CA SER A 50 14.43 16.02 -9.04
C SER A 50 15.72 15.20 -9.12
N GLU A 51 16.86 15.89 -9.11
CA GLU A 51 18.20 15.29 -9.14
C GLU A 51 18.59 14.59 -7.81
N ALA A 52 17.91 14.91 -6.70
CA ALA A 52 18.19 14.35 -5.37
C ALA A 52 17.21 13.23 -4.97
N ILE A 53 16.14 13.01 -5.75
CA ILE A 53 15.08 12.06 -5.41
C ILE A 53 15.62 10.65 -5.17
N ASP A 54 16.45 10.12 -6.07
CA ASP A 54 16.96 8.75 -5.97
C ASP A 54 17.82 8.56 -4.70
N GLU A 55 18.70 9.53 -4.41
CA GLU A 55 19.53 9.51 -3.21
C GLU A 55 18.66 9.57 -1.93
N ALA A 56 17.65 10.45 -1.92
CA ALA A 56 16.73 10.58 -0.79
C ALA A 56 15.93 9.29 -0.57
N ILE A 57 15.42 8.67 -1.63
CA ILE A 57 14.68 7.40 -1.55
C ILE A 57 15.57 6.28 -1.02
N ASP A 58 16.81 6.19 -1.44
CA ASP A 58 17.74 5.19 -0.93
C ASP A 58 18.04 5.42 0.56
N ARG A 59 18.18 6.67 0.99
CA ARG A 59 18.32 6.98 2.42
C ARG A 59 17.06 6.64 3.22
N ILE A 60 15.85 6.87 2.67
CA ILE A 60 14.60 6.44 3.31
C ILE A 60 14.58 4.91 3.47
N LYS A 61 14.97 4.14 2.45
CA LYS A 61 15.05 2.66 2.53
C LYS A 61 16.02 2.20 3.64
N GLU A 62 17.17 2.85 3.76
CA GLU A 62 18.15 2.55 4.82
C GLU A 62 17.55 2.84 6.21
N THR A 63 16.84 3.95 6.36
CA THR A 63 16.16 4.33 7.61
C THR A 63 15.10 3.30 7.98
N ILE A 64 14.26 2.89 7.03
CA ILE A 64 13.26 1.83 7.23
C ILE A 64 13.93 0.49 7.61
N ALA A 65 15.06 0.15 6.98
CA ALA A 65 15.80 -1.06 7.35
C ALA A 65 16.34 -0.99 8.78
N TYR A 66 16.79 0.19 9.20
CA TYR A 66 17.22 0.44 10.58
C TYR A 66 16.06 0.29 11.56
N GLU A 67 14.89 0.87 11.27
CA GLU A 67 13.66 0.76 12.06
C GLU A 67 13.25 -0.71 12.29
N ARG A 68 13.18 -1.49 11.21
CA ARG A 68 12.82 -2.91 11.26
C ARG A 68 13.71 -3.73 12.17
N LYS A 69 14.98 -3.33 12.30
CA LYS A 69 15.97 -4.02 13.12
C LYS A 69 15.98 -3.56 14.57
N ASN A 70 15.67 -2.30 14.84
CA ASN A 70 15.95 -1.66 16.12
C ASN A 70 14.72 -1.14 16.86
N SER A 71 13.60 -0.88 16.16
CA SER A 71 12.38 -0.41 16.80
C SER A 71 11.78 -1.51 17.70
N PRO A 72 11.45 -1.19 18.96
CA PRO A 72 10.70 -2.10 19.83
C PRO A 72 9.21 -2.20 19.47
N ILE A 73 8.73 -1.35 18.58
CA ILE A 73 7.35 -1.33 18.11
C ILE A 73 7.31 -1.77 16.65
N LEU A 74 6.46 -2.75 16.35
CA LEU A 74 6.28 -3.25 14.99
C LEU A 74 5.31 -2.34 14.22
N TYR A 75 5.74 -1.92 13.05
CA TYR A 75 4.95 -1.25 12.03
C TYR A 75 5.58 -1.50 10.65
N SER A 76 4.79 -1.37 9.60
CA SER A 76 5.32 -1.47 8.24
C SER A 76 5.49 -0.08 7.64
N SER A 77 6.55 0.08 6.86
CA SER A 77 6.91 1.32 6.16
C SER A 77 7.20 1.02 4.71
N SER A 78 6.76 1.89 3.82
CA SER A 78 7.02 1.83 2.39
C SER A 78 7.49 3.18 1.88
N PRO A 79 8.70 3.29 1.31
CA PRO A 79 9.19 4.52 0.71
C PRO A 79 8.55 4.76 -0.66
N GLY A 80 8.49 6.00 -1.10
CA GLY A 80 7.98 6.30 -2.44
C GLY A 80 8.08 7.76 -2.84
N VAL A 81 7.71 8.00 -4.09
CA VAL A 81 7.54 9.34 -4.64
C VAL A 81 6.06 9.55 -4.89
N TRP A 82 5.52 10.63 -4.37
CA TRP A 82 4.13 11.01 -4.58
C TRP A 82 3.92 11.47 -6.03
N THR A 83 2.68 11.37 -6.52
CA THR A 83 2.35 11.72 -7.91
C THR A 83 2.64 13.18 -8.27
N ASP A 84 2.77 14.06 -7.27
CA ASP A 84 3.17 15.46 -7.42
C ASP A 84 4.70 15.69 -7.31
N GLY A 85 5.48 14.60 -7.25
CA GLY A 85 6.94 14.65 -7.21
C GLY A 85 7.57 14.76 -5.82
N LYS A 86 6.76 14.89 -4.74
CA LYS A 86 7.29 14.89 -3.37
C LYS A 86 7.81 13.50 -3.00
N ILE A 87 8.87 13.43 -2.22
CA ILE A 87 9.35 12.18 -1.64
C ILE A 87 8.62 11.88 -0.33
N GLY A 88 8.68 10.63 0.12
CA GLY A 88 8.21 10.27 1.46
C GLY A 88 8.05 8.78 1.70
N ALA A 89 7.23 8.49 2.68
CA ALA A 89 6.89 7.13 3.07
C ALA A 89 5.44 7.03 3.52
N VAL A 90 4.93 5.81 3.56
CA VAL A 90 3.66 5.47 4.17
C VAL A 90 3.89 4.39 5.20
N ASP A 91 3.47 4.65 6.43
CA ASP A 91 3.53 3.70 7.54
C ASP A 91 2.16 3.14 7.87
N LEU A 92 2.11 1.88 8.30
CA LEU A 92 0.93 1.25 8.86
C LEU A 92 1.23 0.78 10.27
N HIS A 93 0.56 1.39 11.25
CA HIS A 93 0.63 1.05 12.67
C HIS A 93 -0.60 0.27 13.10
N GLU A 94 -0.43 -0.64 14.06
CA GLU A 94 -1.50 -1.49 14.59
C GLU A 94 -2.60 -0.70 15.31
N SER A 95 -2.27 0.46 15.90
CA SER A 95 -3.20 1.34 16.61
C SER A 95 -2.59 2.74 16.81
N GLU A 96 -3.40 3.72 17.23
CA GLU A 96 -2.90 5.04 17.65
C GLU A 96 -1.88 4.94 18.79
N ALA A 97 -2.12 4.06 19.77
CA ALA A 97 -1.18 3.84 20.87
C ALA A 97 0.16 3.25 20.39
N ALA A 98 0.13 2.35 19.40
CA ALA A 98 1.36 1.80 18.79
C ALA A 98 2.11 2.89 18.01
N MET A 99 1.40 3.71 17.24
CA MET A 99 1.97 4.85 16.52
C MET A 99 2.67 5.83 17.48
N GLN A 100 1.99 6.21 18.56
CA GLN A 100 2.57 7.13 19.56
C GLN A 100 3.84 6.56 20.20
N ARG A 101 3.87 5.25 20.53
CA ARG A 101 5.08 4.61 21.05
C ARG A 101 6.21 4.55 20.02
N ALA A 102 5.88 4.34 18.73
CA ALA A 102 6.88 4.38 17.66
C ALA A 102 7.49 5.78 17.54
N PHE A 103 6.68 6.83 17.53
CA PHE A 103 7.16 8.21 17.50
C PHE A 103 8.00 8.58 18.74
N ALA A 104 7.60 8.11 19.92
CA ALA A 104 8.38 8.31 21.12
C ALA A 104 9.77 7.65 21.03
N TRP A 105 9.84 6.43 20.50
CA TRP A 105 11.12 5.77 20.23
C TRP A 105 11.95 6.54 19.19
N GLN A 106 11.37 6.92 18.05
CA GLN A 106 12.03 7.69 16.99
C GLN A 106 12.64 9.00 17.52
N SER A 107 11.91 9.70 18.40
CA SER A 107 12.37 10.95 19.00
C SER A 107 13.55 10.80 19.98
N THR A 108 13.75 9.61 20.52
CA THR A 108 14.82 9.31 21.48
C THR A 108 15.99 8.54 20.89
N ASP A 109 15.79 7.86 19.76
CA ASP A 109 16.86 7.13 19.07
C ASP A 109 17.70 8.08 18.23
N LYS A 110 18.93 8.35 18.70
CA LYS A 110 19.84 9.30 18.06
C LYS A 110 20.24 8.90 16.64
N LYS A 111 20.36 7.57 16.40
CA LYS A 111 20.73 7.09 15.05
C LYS A 111 19.58 7.29 14.07
N TRP A 112 18.36 6.96 14.47
CA TRP A 112 17.18 7.21 13.65
C TRP A 112 17.02 8.71 13.35
N SER A 113 17.11 9.57 14.38
CA SER A 113 17.00 11.02 14.23
C SER A 113 18.05 11.58 13.26
N SER A 114 19.29 11.06 13.32
CA SER A 114 20.34 11.46 12.38
C SER A 114 20.01 11.04 10.95
N MET A 115 19.52 9.81 10.74
CA MET A 115 19.15 9.32 9.41
C MET A 115 17.98 10.10 8.82
N TYR A 116 17.00 10.48 9.65
CA TYR A 116 15.88 11.30 9.22
C TYR A 116 16.32 12.74 8.85
N ALA A 117 17.23 13.32 9.63
CA ALA A 117 17.84 14.62 9.30
C ALA A 117 18.68 14.57 8.00
N ASP A 118 19.36 13.46 7.74
CA ASP A 118 20.07 13.27 6.48
C ASP A 118 19.13 13.28 5.26
N ILE A 119 17.94 12.64 5.35
CA ILE A 119 16.92 12.67 4.29
C ILE A 119 16.51 14.14 4.01
N ALA A 120 16.22 14.90 5.06
CA ALA A 120 15.88 16.31 4.92
C ALA A 120 17.00 17.09 4.24
N SER A 121 18.26 16.90 4.68
CA SER A 121 19.43 17.58 4.15
C SER A 121 19.67 17.28 2.67
N ILE A 122 19.50 16.04 2.22
CA ILE A 122 19.61 15.64 0.80
C ILE A 122 18.65 16.46 -0.07
N CYS A 123 17.45 16.74 0.45
CA CYS A 123 16.43 17.51 -0.27
C CYS A 123 16.53 19.03 -0.02
N GLY A 124 17.51 19.51 0.75
CA GLY A 124 17.63 20.92 1.12
C GLY A 124 16.53 21.41 2.07
N LEU A 125 15.91 20.47 2.82
CA LEU A 125 14.86 20.71 3.80
C LEU A 125 15.42 20.68 5.22
N LYS A 126 14.59 21.13 6.16
CA LYS A 126 14.69 20.79 7.57
C LYS A 126 13.71 19.70 7.93
N VAL A 127 13.92 19.03 9.05
CA VAL A 127 13.02 17.94 9.53
C VAL A 127 11.58 18.45 9.70
N GLU A 128 11.39 19.66 10.18
CA GLU A 128 10.08 20.29 10.38
C GLU A 128 9.34 20.68 9.09
N ASP A 129 10.02 20.65 7.94
CA ASP A 129 9.40 20.93 6.64
C ASP A 129 8.64 19.72 6.06
N PHE A 130 8.82 18.54 6.65
CA PHE A 130 8.01 17.39 6.25
C PHE A 130 6.56 17.52 6.70
N GLU A 131 5.63 17.32 5.76
CA GLU A 131 4.22 17.18 6.06
C GLU A 131 3.96 15.75 6.59
N VAL A 132 3.51 15.65 7.84
CA VAL A 132 3.15 14.36 8.44
C VAL A 132 1.66 14.34 8.75
N ASN A 133 0.94 13.36 8.19
CA ASN A 133 -0.49 13.20 8.39
C ASN A 133 -0.81 11.77 8.82
N SER A 134 -1.87 11.62 9.60
CA SER A 134 -2.35 10.32 10.03
C SER A 134 -3.84 10.14 9.77
N LEU A 135 -4.24 8.90 9.46
CA LEU A 135 -5.61 8.48 9.25
C LEU A 135 -5.88 7.21 10.06
N VAL A 136 -6.89 7.25 10.90
CA VAL A 136 -7.38 6.06 11.63
C VAL A 136 -8.43 5.37 10.77
N ALA A 137 -8.18 4.11 10.39
CA ALA A 137 -9.14 3.30 9.63
C ALA A 137 -10.41 3.02 10.48
N ARG A 138 -11.60 3.05 9.83
CA ARG A 138 -12.90 2.86 10.47
C ARG A 138 -13.65 1.66 9.89
#